data_b8ae3de74016c3ab49d08572de3891ca
#
_entry.id   b8ae3de74016c3ab49d08572de3891ca
#
_cell.length_a   1.000
_cell.length_b   1.000
_cell.length_c   1.000
_cell.angle_alpha   90.00
_cell.angle_beta   90.00
_cell.angle_gamma   90.00
#
_symmetry.space_group_name_H-M   'P 1'
#
loop_
_entity.id
_entity.type
_entity.pdbx_description
1 polymer ?
#
loop_
_entity_poly.entity_id
_entity_poly.type
_entity_poly.pdbx_seq_one_letter_code
_entity_poly.pdbx_strand_id
1 'polypeptide(L)'
;MRELTYVARRTAEWREAPDPVLQSDSDAIVAPVAAAPCDVDSAILAGHGPIPPPFAIGHECVARVVDAGESSRFSPGNLVVVPWAISCGTCDRCAGGLTTHCTSVPHMAMFGAPIGGSWGGLFSDLVRIPWADAMLVPLPGGLDPMAMASASDNWPLAWRLVAPHLRARPGARVLVIARGSIGLYVCDIARALGASDVLYVDPDPAHRAIAEGYGARTAAEIEPVHHGFDLAVESTGRVPELVTALRSLAPEGFCESAGNHFRPGELPLLEMYLTGVTLRVARDNVRAHLPQALELAASGQVDPGRVVSGVFDWEQLPEVLPERHLKPVFVRADQPVGR
;
A
#
# COMPACT_ATOMS: atom_id res chain seq x y z
N MET A 1 9.42 -17.11 -18.61
CA MET A 1 8.25 -16.59 -17.89
C MET A 1 7.65 -15.38 -18.59
N ARG A 2 6.45 -14.94 -18.19
CA ARG A 2 5.87 -13.67 -18.69
C ARG A 2 5.86 -12.63 -17.58
N GLU A 3 5.96 -11.37 -17.96
CA GLU A 3 5.77 -10.21 -17.08
C GLU A 3 4.83 -9.20 -17.73
N LEU A 4 3.97 -8.56 -16.94
CA LEU A 4 3.11 -7.48 -17.43
C LEU A 4 3.94 -6.21 -17.58
N THR A 5 4.05 -5.73 -18.80
CA THR A 5 4.87 -4.57 -19.16
C THR A 5 3.98 -3.39 -19.55
N TYR A 6 4.16 -2.25 -18.88
CA TYR A 6 3.64 -0.97 -19.34
C TYR A 6 4.37 -0.54 -20.59
N VAL A 7 3.67 -0.39 -21.72
CA VAL A 7 4.28 -0.11 -23.04
C VAL A 7 3.87 1.23 -23.63
N ALA A 8 2.70 1.73 -23.25
CA ALA A 8 2.20 3.03 -23.68
C ALA A 8 1.07 3.48 -22.75
N ARG A 9 0.67 4.74 -22.87
CA ARG A 9 -0.46 5.28 -22.11
C ARG A 9 -1.68 4.37 -22.20
N ARG A 10 -2.20 3.93 -21.05
CA ARG A 10 -3.34 3.01 -20.89
C ARG A 10 -3.13 1.63 -21.54
N THR A 11 -1.87 1.24 -21.76
CA THR A 11 -1.57 -0.03 -22.40
C THR A 11 -0.50 -0.77 -21.62
N ALA A 12 -0.85 -1.93 -21.13
CA ALA A 12 0.08 -2.93 -20.60
C ALA A 12 -0.15 -4.25 -21.36
N GLU A 13 0.90 -5.00 -21.58
CA GLU A 13 0.85 -6.27 -22.30
C GLU A 13 1.77 -7.31 -21.68
N TRP A 14 1.41 -8.58 -21.80
CA TRP A 14 2.27 -9.68 -21.41
C TRP A 14 3.46 -9.76 -22.35
N ARG A 15 4.68 -9.80 -21.79
CA ARG A 15 5.92 -10.00 -22.53
C ARG A 15 6.70 -11.17 -21.98
N GLU A 16 7.34 -11.91 -22.89
CA GLU A 16 8.30 -12.94 -22.51
C GLU A 16 9.54 -12.31 -21.88
N ALA A 17 9.94 -12.88 -20.76
CA ALA A 17 11.15 -12.53 -20.03
C ALA A 17 11.89 -13.80 -19.59
N PRO A 18 13.21 -13.75 -19.38
CA PRO A 18 13.94 -14.88 -18.81
C PRO A 18 13.38 -15.27 -17.44
N ASP A 19 13.39 -16.56 -17.13
CA ASP A 19 13.07 -17.01 -15.78
C ASP A 19 14.09 -16.43 -14.79
N PRO A 20 13.64 -15.93 -13.63
CA PRO A 20 14.56 -15.44 -12.62
C PRO A 20 15.37 -16.61 -12.04
N VAL A 21 16.61 -16.31 -11.68
CA VAL A 21 17.50 -17.26 -11.00
C VAL A 21 17.95 -16.68 -9.67
N LEU A 22 18.20 -17.52 -8.67
CA LEU A 22 18.82 -17.11 -7.42
C LEU A 22 20.22 -16.53 -7.72
N GLN A 23 20.50 -15.35 -7.21
CA GLN A 23 21.79 -14.68 -7.36
C GLN A 23 22.64 -14.78 -6.09
N SER A 24 22.02 -15.21 -4.99
CA SER A 24 22.69 -15.46 -3.72
C SER A 24 21.89 -16.49 -2.91
N ASP A 25 22.55 -17.12 -1.93
CA ASP A 25 21.93 -18.08 -1.00
C ASP A 25 20.86 -17.43 -0.08
N SER A 26 20.78 -16.11 -0.05
CA SER A 26 19.76 -15.37 0.70
C SER A 26 18.54 -14.98 -0.13
N ASP A 27 18.51 -15.29 -1.42
CA ASP A 27 17.42 -14.94 -2.32
C ASP A 27 16.27 -15.98 -2.24
N ALA A 28 15.12 -15.59 -2.73
CA ALA A 28 14.04 -16.51 -3.07
C ALA A 28 13.42 -16.18 -4.44
N ILE A 29 12.77 -17.16 -5.05
CA ILE A 29 11.89 -16.98 -6.21
C ILE A 29 10.47 -17.24 -5.74
N VAL A 30 9.57 -16.32 -6.03
CA VAL A 30 8.17 -16.42 -5.67
C VAL A 30 7.27 -16.36 -6.92
N ALA A 31 6.11 -17.00 -6.84
CA ALA A 31 5.02 -16.88 -7.80
C ALA A 31 3.87 -16.11 -7.14
N PRO A 32 3.46 -14.93 -7.64
CA PRO A 32 2.28 -14.23 -7.16
C PRO A 32 1.03 -15.11 -7.26
N VAL A 33 0.22 -15.19 -6.21
CA VAL A 33 -1.03 -15.96 -6.16
C VAL A 33 -2.26 -15.05 -6.14
N ALA A 34 -2.15 -13.89 -5.50
CA ALA A 34 -3.15 -12.84 -5.53
C ALA A 34 -2.43 -11.47 -5.57
N ALA A 35 -2.79 -10.63 -6.51
CA ALA A 35 -2.17 -9.32 -6.69
C ALA A 35 -3.23 -8.24 -6.89
N ALA A 36 -2.89 -7.00 -6.53
CA ALA A 36 -3.76 -5.84 -6.69
C ALA A 36 -2.96 -4.64 -7.20
N PRO A 37 -3.56 -3.74 -8.01
CA PRO A 37 -2.94 -2.47 -8.33
C PRO A 37 -3.08 -1.49 -7.18
N CYS A 38 -2.11 -0.59 -7.06
CA CYS A 38 -2.19 0.63 -6.29
C CYS A 38 -2.65 1.80 -7.16
N ASP A 39 -3.07 2.91 -6.55
CA ASP A 39 -3.41 4.15 -7.27
C ASP A 39 -2.22 4.69 -8.08
N VAL A 40 -0.99 4.38 -7.67
CA VAL A 40 0.24 4.72 -8.42
C VAL A 40 0.32 3.97 -9.74
N ASP A 41 -0.08 2.69 -9.80
CA ASP A 41 -0.12 1.93 -11.06
C ASP A 41 -1.10 2.57 -12.05
N SER A 42 -2.27 3.00 -11.56
CA SER A 42 -3.25 3.72 -12.35
C SER A 42 -2.72 5.05 -12.88
N ALA A 43 -1.96 5.80 -12.06
CA ALA A 43 -1.32 7.05 -12.46
C ALA A 43 -0.22 6.81 -13.52
N ILE A 44 0.59 5.75 -13.36
CA ILE A 44 1.61 5.34 -14.34
C ILE A 44 0.93 5.01 -15.67
N LEU A 45 -0.11 4.18 -15.66
CA LEU A 45 -0.86 3.82 -16.86
C LEU A 45 -1.52 5.02 -17.53
N ALA A 46 -2.00 6.00 -16.76
CA ALA A 46 -2.51 7.26 -17.30
C ALA A 46 -1.43 8.16 -17.93
N GLY A 47 -0.15 7.78 -17.82
CA GLY A 47 0.99 8.54 -18.35
C GLY A 47 1.42 9.70 -17.46
N HIS A 48 1.08 9.68 -16.16
CA HIS A 48 1.48 10.71 -15.20
C HIS A 48 2.80 10.38 -14.49
N GLY A 49 3.36 9.18 -14.71
CA GLY A 49 4.65 8.78 -14.15
C GLY A 49 5.83 9.53 -14.82
N PRO A 50 6.93 9.77 -14.08
CA PRO A 50 8.12 10.43 -14.63
C PRO A 50 8.98 9.51 -15.50
N ILE A 51 8.65 8.21 -15.59
CA ILE A 51 9.47 7.20 -16.24
C ILE A 51 8.80 6.81 -17.56
N PRO A 52 9.55 6.89 -18.68
CA PRO A 52 9.01 6.46 -19.96
C PRO A 52 8.91 4.93 -20.02
N PRO A 53 7.89 4.37 -20.71
CA PRO A 53 7.83 2.95 -21.03
C PRO A 53 8.97 2.52 -21.99
N PRO A 54 9.29 1.21 -22.12
CA PRO A 54 8.59 0.10 -21.46
C PRO A 54 9.25 -0.33 -20.15
N PHE A 55 8.45 -0.84 -19.18
CA PHE A 55 8.94 -1.49 -17.97
C PHE A 55 7.88 -2.39 -17.32
N ALA A 56 8.33 -3.39 -16.55
CA ALA A 56 7.46 -4.29 -15.80
C ALA A 56 6.75 -3.54 -14.65
N ILE A 57 5.45 -3.80 -14.46
CA ILE A 57 4.60 -3.10 -13.49
C ILE A 57 4.05 -4.03 -12.42
N GLY A 58 3.42 -3.42 -11.40
CA GLY A 58 2.83 -4.11 -10.25
C GLY A 58 3.77 -4.17 -9.05
N HIS A 59 3.26 -3.86 -7.87
CA HIS A 59 4.05 -3.84 -6.64
C HIS A 59 3.26 -4.32 -5.40
N GLU A 60 2.06 -4.88 -5.59
CA GLU A 60 1.28 -5.49 -4.51
C GLU A 60 0.94 -6.94 -4.83
N CYS A 61 1.38 -7.88 -3.98
CA CYS A 61 0.95 -9.27 -4.07
C CYS A 61 1.13 -10.06 -2.77
N VAL A 62 0.30 -11.07 -2.60
CA VAL A 62 0.61 -12.28 -1.84
C VAL A 62 1.18 -13.30 -2.82
N ALA A 63 2.26 -13.97 -2.46
CA ALA A 63 2.96 -14.90 -3.33
C ALA A 63 3.24 -16.23 -2.64
N ARG A 64 3.52 -17.26 -3.43
CA ARG A 64 4.02 -18.56 -2.97
C ARG A 64 5.51 -18.66 -3.29
N VAL A 65 6.31 -19.07 -2.31
CA VAL A 65 7.72 -19.40 -2.54
C VAL A 65 7.81 -20.62 -3.45
N VAL A 66 8.56 -20.50 -4.53
CA VAL A 66 8.82 -21.58 -5.52
C VAL A 66 10.19 -22.19 -5.30
N ASP A 67 11.18 -21.32 -5.03
CA ASP A 67 12.56 -21.72 -4.75
C ASP A 67 13.18 -20.76 -3.74
N ALA A 68 14.17 -21.22 -2.99
CA ALA A 68 14.86 -20.39 -2.00
C ALA A 68 16.30 -20.86 -1.83
N GLY A 69 17.21 -19.92 -1.68
CA GLY A 69 18.61 -20.21 -1.41
C GLY A 69 18.83 -20.87 -0.04
N GLU A 70 19.93 -21.56 0.12
CA GLU A 70 20.23 -22.38 1.30
C GLU A 70 20.25 -21.61 2.63
N SER A 71 20.51 -20.31 2.59
CA SER A 71 20.53 -19.44 3.78
C SER A 71 19.17 -18.84 4.11
N SER A 72 18.13 -19.07 3.31
CA SER A 72 16.78 -18.56 3.56
C SER A 72 16.01 -19.47 4.52
N ARG A 73 15.24 -18.84 5.43
CA ARG A 73 14.29 -19.55 6.30
C ARG A 73 13.01 -20.02 5.57
N PHE A 74 12.80 -19.55 4.36
CA PHE A 74 11.63 -19.89 3.57
C PHE A 74 11.84 -21.17 2.77
N SER A 75 10.76 -21.90 2.54
CA SER A 75 10.73 -23.14 1.76
C SER A 75 9.67 -23.07 0.69
N PRO A 76 9.83 -23.82 -0.42
CA PRO A 76 8.78 -23.96 -1.42
C PRO A 76 7.42 -24.28 -0.81
N GLY A 77 6.39 -23.59 -1.27
CA GLY A 77 5.01 -23.70 -0.75
C GLY A 77 4.63 -22.67 0.30
N ASN A 78 5.56 -21.98 0.97
CA ASN A 78 5.22 -20.93 1.93
C ASN A 78 4.46 -19.80 1.25
N LEU A 79 3.36 -19.34 1.88
CA LEU A 79 2.66 -18.13 1.47
C LEU A 79 3.28 -16.91 2.17
N VAL A 80 3.59 -15.90 1.39
CA VAL A 80 4.31 -14.70 1.84
C VAL A 80 3.72 -13.44 1.24
N VAL A 81 3.85 -12.33 1.95
CA VAL A 81 3.64 -10.98 1.42
C VAL A 81 4.98 -10.44 0.94
N VAL A 82 4.99 -9.83 -0.23
CA VAL A 82 6.18 -9.20 -0.84
C VAL A 82 6.10 -7.69 -0.68
N PRO A 83 6.82 -7.05 0.24
CA PRO A 83 6.87 -5.60 0.35
C PRO A 83 7.38 -4.95 -0.95
N TRP A 84 6.76 -3.86 -1.36
CA TRP A 84 7.06 -3.21 -2.63
C TRP A 84 8.48 -2.62 -2.73
N ALA A 85 9.09 -2.19 -1.62
CA ALA A 85 10.43 -1.56 -1.60
C ALA A 85 11.53 -2.59 -1.33
N ILE A 86 12.62 -2.50 -2.08
CA ILE A 86 13.78 -3.39 -1.91
C ILE A 86 14.61 -2.95 -0.70
N SER A 87 14.88 -3.89 0.22
CA SER A 87 15.64 -3.61 1.44
C SER A 87 16.48 -4.80 1.90
N CYS A 88 17.72 -4.55 2.34
CA CYS A 88 18.65 -5.60 2.75
C CYS A 88 18.43 -6.13 4.18
N GLY A 89 17.69 -5.40 5.02
CA GLY A 89 17.43 -5.75 6.42
C GLY A 89 18.59 -5.49 7.39
N THR A 90 19.81 -5.27 6.93
CA THR A 90 21.01 -5.25 7.79
C THR A 90 21.72 -3.89 7.89
N CYS A 91 21.53 -2.97 6.95
CA CYS A 91 22.12 -1.64 7.05
C CYS A 91 21.44 -0.82 8.17
N ASP A 92 22.09 0.24 8.64
CA ASP A 92 21.60 1.09 9.74
C ASP A 92 20.17 1.62 9.48
N ARG A 93 19.84 1.93 8.24
CA ARG A 93 18.50 2.39 7.86
C ARG A 93 17.46 1.28 8.03
N CYS A 94 17.76 0.09 7.52
CA CYS A 94 16.86 -1.06 7.67
C CYS A 94 16.73 -1.49 9.12
N ALA A 95 17.82 -1.55 9.88
CA ALA A 95 17.82 -1.86 11.30
C ALA A 95 17.00 -0.84 12.13
N GLY A 96 17.00 0.43 11.71
CA GLY A 96 16.16 1.49 12.28
C GLY A 96 14.72 1.53 11.75
N GLY A 97 14.27 0.52 10.97
CA GLY A 97 12.92 0.48 10.41
C GLY A 97 12.69 1.40 9.20
N LEU A 98 13.74 2.01 8.65
CA LEU A 98 13.66 2.91 7.48
C LEU A 98 13.95 2.14 6.19
N THR A 99 13.16 1.11 5.92
CA THR A 99 13.43 0.11 4.86
C THR A 99 13.38 0.70 3.43
N THR A 100 12.58 1.73 3.18
CA THR A 100 12.56 2.44 1.89
C THR A 100 13.77 3.34 1.65
N HIS A 101 14.62 3.49 2.67
CA HIS A 101 15.86 4.26 2.63
C HIS A 101 17.09 3.35 2.77
N CYS A 102 16.97 2.08 2.37
CA CYS A 102 18.06 1.11 2.40
C CYS A 102 19.29 1.67 1.65
N THR A 103 20.47 1.58 2.28
CA THR A 103 21.72 2.07 1.70
C THR A 103 22.49 1.02 0.91
N SER A 104 22.02 -0.24 0.93
CA SER A 104 22.61 -1.35 0.16
C SER A 104 22.08 -1.45 -1.27
N VAL A 105 21.08 -0.63 -1.63
CA VAL A 105 20.48 -0.54 -2.97
C VAL A 105 20.45 0.91 -3.43
N PRO A 106 20.32 1.18 -4.73
CA PRO A 106 20.11 2.53 -5.22
C PRO A 106 18.87 3.19 -4.62
N HIS A 107 18.89 4.52 -4.53
CA HIS A 107 17.77 5.27 -3.97
C HIS A 107 16.46 4.95 -4.68
N MET A 108 15.39 4.73 -3.89
CA MET A 108 14.05 4.38 -4.36
C MET A 108 13.91 3.00 -5.02
N ALA A 109 14.83 2.06 -4.84
CA ALA A 109 14.71 0.70 -5.38
C ALA A 109 13.37 0.04 -4.98
N MET A 110 12.63 -0.43 -6.00
CA MET A 110 11.29 -0.98 -5.82
C MET A 110 10.90 -1.95 -6.93
N PHE A 111 9.91 -2.79 -6.68
CA PHE A 111 9.21 -3.52 -7.73
C PHE A 111 8.24 -2.60 -8.49
N GLY A 112 7.92 -2.94 -9.74
CA GLY A 112 6.88 -2.31 -10.54
C GLY A 112 7.22 -0.94 -11.13
N ALA A 113 8.43 -0.43 -10.90
CA ALA A 113 8.96 0.75 -11.58
C ALA A 113 10.49 0.73 -11.56
N PRO A 114 11.18 1.11 -12.66
CA PRO A 114 12.64 1.06 -12.75
C PRO A 114 13.32 2.25 -12.04
N ILE A 115 12.77 2.65 -10.90
CA ILE A 115 13.39 3.64 -10.01
C ILE A 115 14.38 2.90 -9.11
N GLY A 116 15.61 3.35 -9.08
CA GLY A 116 16.66 2.67 -8.29
C GLY A 116 17.03 1.28 -8.84
N GLY A 117 16.90 1.07 -10.14
CA GLY A 117 17.28 -0.18 -10.82
C GLY A 117 16.08 -0.98 -11.36
N SER A 118 16.37 -2.00 -12.16
CA SER A 118 15.36 -2.90 -12.74
C SER A 118 15.20 -4.12 -11.84
N TRP A 119 14.17 -4.11 -11.01
CA TRP A 119 13.86 -5.18 -10.05
C TRP A 119 12.70 -6.09 -10.50
N GLY A 120 12.12 -5.80 -11.68
CA GLY A 120 10.91 -6.46 -12.19
C GLY A 120 9.62 -5.88 -11.61
N GLY A 121 8.51 -6.51 -11.92
CA GLY A 121 7.19 -6.18 -11.40
C GLY A 121 6.53 -7.39 -10.75
N LEU A 122 5.62 -7.14 -9.81
CA LEU A 122 4.89 -8.23 -9.14
C LEU A 122 3.70 -8.77 -9.96
N PHE A 123 3.40 -8.17 -11.12
CA PHE A 123 2.50 -8.75 -12.12
C PHE A 123 3.29 -9.60 -13.12
N SER A 124 3.93 -10.64 -12.61
CA SER A 124 4.81 -11.56 -13.37
C SER A 124 4.54 -13.00 -12.99
N ASP A 125 4.94 -13.95 -13.83
CA ASP A 125 4.80 -15.37 -13.51
C ASP A 125 5.68 -15.76 -12.33
N LEU A 126 6.91 -15.26 -12.29
CA LEU A 126 7.90 -15.48 -11.23
C LEU A 126 8.61 -14.16 -10.90
N VAL A 127 9.05 -14.01 -9.66
CA VAL A 127 9.82 -12.84 -9.20
C VAL A 127 10.96 -13.27 -8.29
N ARG A 128 12.17 -12.77 -8.55
CA ARG A 128 13.30 -12.94 -7.62
C ARG A 128 13.19 -11.91 -6.49
N ILE A 129 13.28 -12.38 -5.28
CA ILE A 129 13.29 -11.56 -4.06
C ILE A 129 14.70 -11.59 -3.47
N PRO A 130 15.45 -10.49 -3.51
CA PRO A 130 16.76 -10.41 -2.85
C PRO A 130 16.56 -10.40 -1.33
N TRP A 131 17.52 -10.93 -0.57
CA TRP A 131 17.47 -10.95 0.90
C TRP A 131 16.10 -11.42 1.42
N ALA A 132 15.66 -12.60 1.00
CA ALA A 132 14.32 -13.12 1.23
C ALA A 132 13.87 -13.02 2.70
N ASP A 133 14.75 -13.30 3.65
CA ASP A 133 14.43 -13.24 5.09
C ASP A 133 14.20 -11.81 5.60
N ALA A 134 14.87 -10.84 5.00
CA ALA A 134 14.67 -9.43 5.31
C ALA A 134 13.42 -8.87 4.63
N MET A 135 13.18 -9.28 3.39
CA MET A 135 12.09 -8.77 2.55
C MET A 135 10.74 -9.44 2.88
N LEU A 136 10.67 -10.75 2.79
CA LEU A 136 9.42 -11.48 2.86
C LEU A 136 8.83 -11.51 4.28
N VAL A 137 7.51 -11.51 4.36
CA VAL A 137 6.78 -11.73 5.61
C VAL A 137 5.79 -12.87 5.38
N PRO A 138 5.81 -13.92 6.24
CA PRO A 138 4.83 -15.00 6.15
C PRO A 138 3.40 -14.45 6.24
N LEU A 139 2.52 -14.92 5.37
CA LEU A 139 1.10 -14.66 5.53
C LEU A 139 0.58 -15.52 6.68
N PRO A 140 -0.01 -14.94 7.75
CA PRO A 140 -0.60 -15.71 8.83
C PRO A 140 -1.65 -16.71 8.34
N GLY A 141 -1.64 -17.92 8.89
CA GLY A 141 -2.63 -18.93 8.55
C GLY A 141 -4.06 -18.44 8.81
N GLY A 142 -4.97 -18.77 7.91
CA GLY A 142 -6.38 -18.36 7.99
C GLY A 142 -6.70 -17.01 7.34
N LEU A 143 -5.70 -16.21 6.95
CA LEU A 143 -5.94 -15.03 6.14
C LEU A 143 -6.14 -15.41 4.68
N ASP A 144 -7.17 -14.82 4.06
CA ASP A 144 -7.43 -14.96 2.63
C ASP A 144 -6.42 -14.13 1.82
N PRO A 145 -5.59 -14.73 0.96
CA PRO A 145 -4.66 -14.01 0.09
C PRO A 145 -5.33 -12.93 -0.78
N MET A 146 -6.58 -13.11 -1.19
CA MET A 146 -7.31 -12.12 -1.99
C MET A 146 -7.61 -10.87 -1.15
N ALA A 147 -8.08 -11.05 0.09
CA ALA A 147 -8.31 -9.94 1.01
C ALA A 147 -7.00 -9.21 1.36
N MET A 148 -5.88 -9.93 1.35
CA MET A 148 -4.55 -9.42 1.70
C MET A 148 -3.67 -9.07 0.49
N ALA A 149 -4.21 -9.03 -0.74
CA ALA A 149 -3.44 -8.69 -1.94
C ALA A 149 -2.74 -7.32 -1.83
N SER A 150 -3.32 -6.37 -1.07
CA SER A 150 -2.76 -5.05 -0.79
C SER A 150 -1.77 -4.99 0.39
N ALA A 151 -1.42 -6.12 0.99
CA ALA A 151 -0.53 -6.16 2.14
C ALA A 151 0.93 -5.78 1.81
N SER A 152 1.28 -5.73 0.51
CA SER A 152 2.59 -5.25 0.06
C SER A 152 2.78 -3.74 0.20
N ASP A 153 1.69 -2.95 0.26
CA ASP A 153 1.73 -1.49 0.24
C ASP A 153 0.57 -0.86 1.05
N ASN A 154 -0.64 -0.82 0.50
CA ASN A 154 -1.72 0.04 0.99
C ASN A 154 -2.24 -0.36 2.38
N TRP A 155 -2.33 -1.65 2.70
CA TRP A 155 -2.78 -2.13 4.00
C TRP A 155 -1.84 -1.73 5.15
N PRO A 156 -0.53 -2.04 5.13
CA PRO A 156 0.39 -1.62 6.18
C PRO A 156 0.62 -0.11 6.20
N LEU A 157 0.54 0.58 5.07
CA LEU A 157 0.52 2.04 5.05
C LEU A 157 -0.66 2.58 5.86
N ALA A 158 -1.89 2.09 5.62
CA ALA A 158 -3.06 2.52 6.38
C ALA A 158 -2.91 2.26 7.88
N TRP A 159 -2.33 1.09 8.26
CA TRP A 159 -2.01 0.78 9.65
C TRP A 159 -1.05 1.83 10.26
N ARG A 160 0.04 2.16 9.55
CA ARG A 160 1.03 3.14 10.01
C ARG A 160 0.43 4.55 10.16
N LEU A 161 -0.53 4.93 9.30
CA LEU A 161 -1.16 6.24 9.34
C LEU A 161 -2.01 6.47 10.61
N VAL A 162 -2.49 5.41 11.27
CA VAL A 162 -3.39 5.55 12.42
C VAL A 162 -2.94 4.82 13.67
N ALA A 163 -2.36 3.63 13.59
CA ALA A 163 -2.09 2.80 14.76
C ALA A 163 -1.12 3.44 15.78
N PRO A 164 0.00 4.06 15.38
CA PRO A 164 0.87 4.74 16.34
C PRO A 164 0.18 5.89 17.06
N HIS A 165 -0.66 6.66 16.35
CA HIS A 165 -1.38 7.80 16.90
C HIS A 165 -2.48 7.38 17.89
N LEU A 166 -3.27 6.35 17.54
CA LEU A 166 -4.31 5.81 18.41
C LEU A 166 -3.74 5.11 19.64
N ARG A 167 -2.56 4.50 19.55
CA ARG A 167 -1.84 3.96 20.72
C ARG A 167 -1.37 5.08 21.66
N ALA A 168 -0.88 6.19 21.11
CA ALA A 168 -0.44 7.35 21.87
C ALA A 168 -1.61 8.16 22.47
N ARG A 169 -2.75 8.21 21.77
CA ARG A 169 -3.95 8.93 22.16
C ARG A 169 -5.20 8.07 21.94
N PRO A 170 -5.53 7.16 22.88
CA PRO A 170 -6.72 6.32 22.77
C PRO A 170 -8.00 7.19 22.69
N GLY A 171 -8.94 6.77 21.84
CA GLY A 171 -10.18 7.51 21.64
C GLY A 171 -10.04 8.78 20.78
N ALA A 172 -8.90 9.00 20.10
CA ALA A 172 -8.74 10.14 19.21
C ALA A 172 -9.84 10.18 18.13
N ARG A 173 -10.25 11.40 17.76
CA ARG A 173 -11.16 11.65 16.64
C ARG A 173 -10.34 11.72 15.34
N VAL A 174 -10.74 10.98 14.33
CA VAL A 174 -9.99 10.82 13.09
C VAL A 174 -10.78 11.38 11.91
N LEU A 175 -10.15 12.29 11.15
CA LEU A 175 -10.62 12.75 9.85
C LEU A 175 -9.86 12.00 8.75
N VAL A 176 -10.57 11.47 7.75
CA VAL A 176 -9.99 10.82 6.58
C VAL A 176 -10.50 11.50 5.33
N ILE A 177 -9.63 12.19 4.60
CA ILE A 177 -9.94 12.78 3.28
C ILE A 177 -9.22 11.95 2.23
N ALA A 178 -9.97 11.18 1.44
CA ALA A 178 -9.42 10.17 0.56
C ALA A 178 -10.23 10.00 -0.73
N ARG A 179 -9.68 9.27 -1.70
CA ARG A 179 -10.34 8.93 -2.97
C ARG A 179 -9.94 7.52 -3.45
N GLY A 180 -9.68 6.61 -2.55
CA GLY A 180 -9.22 5.27 -2.90
C GLY A 180 -9.14 4.33 -1.71
N SER A 181 -8.52 3.18 -1.91
CA SER A 181 -8.49 2.07 -0.96
C SER A 181 -7.80 2.41 0.37
N ILE A 182 -6.75 3.24 0.37
CA ILE A 182 -5.99 3.60 1.57
C ILE A 182 -6.91 4.23 2.63
N GLY A 183 -7.76 5.20 2.23
CA GLY A 183 -8.68 5.85 3.17
C GLY A 183 -9.70 4.90 3.78
N LEU A 184 -10.17 3.92 3.02
CA LEU A 184 -11.10 2.89 3.51
C LEU A 184 -10.44 1.94 4.50
N TYR A 185 -9.21 1.49 4.22
CA TYR A 185 -8.41 0.72 5.17
C TYR A 185 -8.14 1.52 6.46
N VAL A 186 -7.87 2.83 6.34
CA VAL A 186 -7.71 3.72 7.51
C VAL A 186 -8.97 3.74 8.36
N CYS A 187 -10.17 3.81 7.76
CA CYS A 187 -11.43 3.78 8.49
C CYS A 187 -11.62 2.48 9.27
N ASP A 188 -11.39 1.35 8.63
CA ASP A 188 -11.50 0.02 9.25
C ASP A 188 -10.53 -0.11 10.45
N ILE A 189 -9.26 0.19 10.23
CA ILE A 189 -8.21 0.11 11.25
C ILE A 189 -8.46 1.10 12.39
N ALA A 190 -8.86 2.34 12.09
CA ALA A 190 -9.12 3.35 13.11
C ALA A 190 -10.27 2.95 14.02
N ARG A 191 -11.35 2.39 13.46
CA ARG A 191 -12.48 1.86 14.23
C ARG A 191 -12.07 0.67 15.09
N ALA A 192 -11.35 -0.29 14.52
CA ALA A 192 -10.85 -1.46 15.25
C ALA A 192 -9.92 -1.09 16.41
N LEU A 193 -9.12 -0.02 16.25
CA LEU A 193 -8.20 0.47 17.28
C LEU A 193 -8.83 1.48 18.26
N GLY A 194 -10.17 1.67 18.23
CA GLY A 194 -10.90 2.41 19.24
C GLY A 194 -10.92 3.93 19.05
N ALA A 195 -10.82 4.43 17.81
CA ALA A 195 -11.14 5.82 17.51
C ALA A 195 -12.57 6.13 17.97
N SER A 196 -12.76 7.23 18.71
CA SER A 196 -14.10 7.61 19.23
C SER A 196 -15.03 8.11 18.12
N ASP A 197 -14.47 8.73 17.11
CA ASP A 197 -15.15 9.22 15.92
C ASP A 197 -14.23 9.07 14.70
N VAL A 198 -14.80 8.63 13.57
CA VAL A 198 -14.11 8.59 12.27
C VAL A 198 -15.03 9.28 11.27
N LEU A 199 -14.56 10.36 10.65
CA LEU A 199 -15.24 11.01 9.53
C LEU A 199 -14.47 10.74 8.24
N TYR A 200 -15.11 10.03 7.30
CA TYR A 200 -14.58 9.77 5.97
C TYR A 200 -15.19 10.73 4.94
N VAL A 201 -14.33 11.39 4.19
CA VAL A 201 -14.71 12.39 3.17
C VAL A 201 -14.26 11.91 1.80
N ASP A 202 -15.23 11.59 0.94
CA ASP A 202 -15.01 11.16 -0.43
C ASP A 202 -16.27 11.51 -1.28
N PRO A 203 -16.15 12.12 -2.45
CA PRO A 203 -17.29 12.41 -3.32
C PRO A 203 -18.00 11.14 -3.84
N ASP A 204 -17.29 9.99 -3.91
CA ASP A 204 -17.86 8.74 -4.42
C ASP A 204 -18.81 8.09 -3.38
N PRO A 205 -20.11 7.95 -3.68
CA PRO A 205 -21.08 7.35 -2.75
C PRO A 205 -20.81 5.86 -2.49
N ALA A 206 -20.21 5.13 -3.42
CA ALA A 206 -19.88 3.71 -3.21
C ALA A 206 -18.75 3.56 -2.17
N HIS A 207 -17.74 4.42 -2.22
CA HIS A 207 -16.69 4.46 -1.20
C HIS A 207 -17.24 4.83 0.17
N ARG A 208 -18.14 5.83 0.24
CA ARG A 208 -18.78 6.21 1.51
C ARG A 208 -19.59 5.05 2.10
N ALA A 209 -20.34 4.30 1.28
CA ALA A 209 -21.09 3.14 1.76
C ALA A 209 -20.18 2.06 2.38
N ILE A 210 -18.98 1.84 1.84
CA ILE A 210 -17.98 0.94 2.44
C ILE A 210 -17.52 1.50 3.80
N ALA A 211 -17.18 2.78 3.88
CA ALA A 211 -16.74 3.41 5.11
C ALA A 211 -17.82 3.39 6.21
N GLU A 212 -19.10 3.59 5.84
CA GLU A 212 -20.25 3.42 6.74
C GLU A 212 -20.36 1.98 7.26
N GLY A 213 -20.07 1.00 6.40
CA GLY A 213 -20.01 -0.41 6.78
C GLY A 213 -18.94 -0.72 7.83
N TYR A 214 -17.89 0.09 7.95
CA TYR A 214 -16.90 0.06 9.03
C TYR A 214 -17.30 0.88 10.27
N GLY A 215 -18.46 1.57 10.22
CA GLY A 215 -18.94 2.42 11.30
C GLY A 215 -18.35 3.84 11.31
N ALA A 216 -17.81 4.32 10.19
CA ALA A 216 -17.42 5.70 10.02
C ALA A 216 -18.65 6.57 9.66
N ARG A 217 -18.63 7.84 10.08
CA ARG A 217 -19.50 8.86 9.50
C ARG A 217 -18.94 9.27 8.14
N THR A 218 -19.78 9.72 7.23
CA THR A 218 -19.32 10.07 5.87
C THR A 218 -19.84 11.44 5.42
N ALA A 219 -19.09 12.07 4.51
CA ALA A 219 -19.50 13.26 3.79
C ALA A 219 -18.93 13.23 2.35
N ALA A 220 -19.60 13.88 1.41
CA ALA A 220 -19.08 14.01 0.04
C ALA A 220 -17.94 15.02 -0.04
N GLU A 221 -18.03 16.08 0.75
CA GLU A 221 -17.07 17.17 0.89
C GLU A 221 -17.16 17.74 2.30
N ILE A 222 -16.18 18.53 2.69
CA ILE A 222 -16.14 19.15 4.01
C ILE A 222 -15.48 20.53 3.93
N GLU A 223 -16.07 21.50 4.61
CA GLU A 223 -15.38 22.72 5.02
C GLU A 223 -14.52 22.46 6.26
N PRO A 224 -13.44 23.21 6.48
CA PRO A 224 -12.61 23.04 7.68
C PRO A 224 -13.41 23.08 8.97
N VAL A 225 -13.29 22.04 9.80
CA VAL A 225 -13.92 21.95 11.12
C VAL A 225 -12.88 22.31 12.17
N HIS A 226 -12.77 23.60 12.49
CA HIS A 226 -11.78 24.07 13.46
C HIS A 226 -11.80 23.28 14.77
N HIS A 227 -10.64 22.78 15.18
CA HIS A 227 -10.44 21.94 16.38
C HIS A 227 -11.28 20.65 16.40
N GLY A 228 -11.69 20.17 15.22
CA GLY A 228 -12.59 19.03 15.08
C GLY A 228 -11.95 17.67 15.34
N PHE A 229 -10.68 17.49 14.99
CA PHE A 229 -10.03 16.17 14.94
C PHE A 229 -8.64 16.18 15.57
N ASP A 230 -8.27 15.06 16.16
CA ASP A 230 -6.96 14.87 16.80
C ASP A 230 -5.93 14.32 15.80
N LEU A 231 -6.41 13.56 14.82
CA LEU A 231 -5.65 12.99 13.69
C LEU A 231 -6.39 13.27 12.40
N ALA A 232 -5.68 13.70 11.37
CA ALA A 232 -6.17 13.74 10.01
C ALA A 232 -5.29 12.87 9.10
N VAL A 233 -5.92 12.11 8.22
CA VAL A 233 -5.27 11.36 7.15
C VAL A 233 -5.75 11.93 5.82
N GLU A 234 -4.81 12.40 5.00
CA GLU A 234 -5.05 12.88 3.66
C GLU A 234 -4.37 11.93 2.66
N SER A 235 -5.12 11.35 1.72
CA SER A 235 -4.59 10.43 0.72
C SER A 235 -5.07 10.76 -0.71
N THR A 236 -5.44 12.02 -0.97
CA THR A 236 -5.86 12.45 -2.30
C THR A 236 -4.69 12.96 -3.15
N GLY A 237 -3.59 13.38 -2.52
CA GLY A 237 -2.48 14.06 -3.19
C GLY A 237 -2.83 15.49 -3.69
N ARG A 238 -3.90 16.10 -3.16
CA ARG A 238 -4.37 17.43 -3.58
C ARG A 238 -4.17 18.44 -2.45
N VAL A 239 -3.49 19.53 -2.77
CA VAL A 239 -3.16 20.58 -1.78
C VAL A 239 -4.39 21.20 -1.12
N PRO A 240 -5.51 21.50 -1.81
CA PRO A 240 -6.71 22.02 -1.14
C PRO A 240 -7.25 21.08 -0.07
N GLU A 241 -7.30 19.78 -0.33
CA GLU A 241 -7.75 18.75 0.62
C GLU A 241 -6.78 18.62 1.80
N LEU A 242 -5.47 18.71 1.56
CA LEU A 242 -4.46 18.75 2.62
C LEU A 242 -4.63 19.99 3.51
N VAL A 243 -4.88 21.16 2.93
CA VAL A 243 -5.14 22.41 3.68
C VAL A 243 -6.41 22.28 4.53
N THR A 244 -7.47 21.67 3.98
CA THR A 244 -8.70 21.38 4.72
C THR A 244 -8.44 20.44 5.90
N ALA A 245 -7.64 19.38 5.69
CA ALA A 245 -7.24 18.46 6.74
C ALA A 245 -6.48 19.17 7.87
N LEU A 246 -5.48 20.01 7.52
CA LEU A 246 -4.67 20.76 8.48
C LEU A 246 -5.52 21.74 9.31
N ARG A 247 -6.43 22.48 8.69
CA ARG A 247 -7.34 23.43 9.35
C ARG A 247 -8.40 22.76 10.21
N SER A 248 -8.66 21.48 9.99
CA SER A 248 -9.63 20.71 10.77
C SER A 248 -9.06 20.10 12.05
N LEU A 249 -7.75 20.20 12.26
CA LEU A 249 -7.09 19.64 13.43
C LEU A 249 -7.31 20.46 14.69
N ALA A 250 -7.41 19.78 15.81
CA ALA A 250 -7.29 20.36 17.14
C ALA A 250 -5.85 20.87 17.38
N PRO A 251 -5.64 21.78 18.34
CA PRO A 251 -4.28 22.16 18.75
C PRO A 251 -3.44 20.90 19.08
N GLU A 252 -2.17 20.91 18.66
CA GLU A 252 -1.24 19.78 18.78
C GLU A 252 -1.72 18.52 18.02
N GLY A 253 -2.67 18.67 17.10
CA GLY A 253 -3.14 17.57 16.24
C GLY A 253 -2.11 17.15 15.19
N PHE A 254 -2.30 15.98 14.62
CA PHE A 254 -1.37 15.39 13.66
C PHE A 254 -2.04 15.16 12.31
N CYS A 255 -1.38 15.55 11.21
CA CYS A 255 -1.78 15.25 9.83
C CYS A 255 -0.80 14.29 9.21
N GLU A 256 -1.28 13.14 8.79
CA GLU A 256 -0.56 12.19 7.93
C GLU A 256 -1.02 12.39 6.49
N SER A 257 -0.14 12.88 5.61
CA SER A 257 -0.40 12.97 4.18
C SER A 257 0.26 11.78 3.47
N ALA A 258 -0.58 10.90 2.93
CA ALA A 258 -0.19 9.71 2.17
C ALA A 258 -0.34 9.90 0.66
N GLY A 259 -0.94 11.00 0.23
CA GLY A 259 -1.12 11.32 -1.18
C GLY A 259 0.19 11.70 -1.88
N ASN A 260 0.32 11.34 -3.14
CA ASN A 260 1.46 11.75 -3.97
C ASN A 260 1.23 13.17 -4.52
N HIS A 261 1.88 14.16 -3.91
CA HIS A 261 1.84 15.55 -4.37
C HIS A 261 2.85 15.77 -5.49
N PHE A 262 2.43 15.61 -6.75
CA PHE A 262 3.31 15.77 -7.93
C PHE A 262 3.65 17.23 -8.26
N ARG A 263 3.03 18.21 -7.58
CA ARG A 263 3.25 19.64 -7.79
C ARG A 263 3.46 20.36 -6.47
N PRO A 264 4.31 21.40 -6.43
CA PRO A 264 4.41 22.28 -5.27
C PRO A 264 3.05 22.91 -4.93
N GLY A 265 2.83 23.19 -3.64
CA GLY A 265 1.62 23.83 -3.14
C GLY A 265 1.87 24.68 -1.90
N GLU A 266 0.95 25.60 -1.63
CA GLU A 266 1.02 26.48 -0.46
C GLU A 266 0.31 25.85 0.72
N LEU A 267 0.92 25.99 1.92
CA LEU A 267 0.38 25.50 3.19
C LEU A 267 0.08 26.66 4.15
N PRO A 268 -0.88 26.52 5.07
CA PRO A 268 -1.25 27.55 6.01
C PRO A 268 -0.26 27.62 7.21
N LEU A 269 1.01 27.91 6.94
CA LEU A 269 2.11 27.80 7.93
C LEU A 269 1.87 28.65 9.19
N LEU A 270 1.28 29.86 9.07
CA LEU A 270 1.00 30.68 10.24
C LEU A 270 -0.10 30.03 11.13
N GLU A 271 -1.14 29.48 10.50
CA GLU A 271 -2.19 28.77 11.24
C GLU A 271 -1.62 27.52 11.94
N MET A 272 -0.77 26.75 11.25
CA MET A 272 -0.07 25.61 11.82
C MET A 272 0.82 25.99 13.00
N TYR A 273 1.57 27.11 12.89
CA TYR A 273 2.39 27.63 13.98
C TYR A 273 1.56 27.99 15.20
N LEU A 274 0.42 28.66 14.99
CA LEU A 274 -0.46 29.11 16.08
C LEU A 274 -1.18 27.95 16.79
N THR A 275 -1.38 26.84 16.11
CA THR A 275 -2.10 25.65 16.65
C THR A 275 -1.16 24.51 17.05
N GLY A 276 0.12 24.57 16.71
CA GLY A 276 1.09 23.51 17.03
C GLY A 276 0.87 22.21 16.25
N VAL A 277 0.10 22.20 15.16
CA VAL A 277 -0.16 20.99 14.39
C VAL A 277 1.10 20.46 13.70
N THR A 278 1.22 19.15 13.62
CA THR A 278 2.29 18.47 12.91
C THR A 278 1.80 17.92 11.59
N LEU A 279 2.53 18.19 10.50
CA LEU A 279 2.34 17.54 9.20
C LEU A 279 3.48 16.54 8.96
N ARG A 280 3.13 15.31 8.61
CA ARG A 280 4.07 14.32 8.10
C ARG A 280 3.72 13.95 6.66
N VAL A 281 4.69 14.08 5.78
CA VAL A 281 4.65 13.57 4.40
C VAL A 281 5.80 12.57 4.27
N ALA A 282 5.50 11.33 3.97
CA ALA A 282 6.53 10.30 3.95
C ALA A 282 6.18 9.15 3.01
N ARG A 283 7.19 8.66 2.31
CA ARG A 283 7.17 7.35 1.65
C ARG A 283 7.18 6.27 2.72
N ASP A 284 6.30 5.28 2.64
CA ASP A 284 6.11 4.33 3.73
C ASP A 284 7.18 3.24 3.78
N ASN A 285 7.59 2.90 5.00
CA ASN A 285 8.49 1.80 5.31
C ASN A 285 7.70 0.50 5.57
N VAL A 286 6.90 0.08 4.60
CA VAL A 286 5.94 -1.02 4.68
C VAL A 286 6.50 -2.24 5.40
N ARG A 287 7.69 -2.70 5.03
CA ARG A 287 8.30 -3.89 5.64
C ARG A 287 8.41 -3.81 7.16
N ALA A 288 8.68 -2.62 7.70
CA ALA A 288 8.83 -2.43 9.15
C ALA A 288 7.49 -2.54 9.92
N HIS A 289 6.38 -2.24 9.26
CA HIS A 289 5.06 -2.21 9.87
C HIS A 289 4.22 -3.45 9.53
N LEU A 290 4.57 -4.15 8.46
CA LEU A 290 3.81 -5.25 7.90
C LEU A 290 3.50 -6.37 8.92
N PRO A 291 4.44 -6.82 9.79
CA PRO A 291 4.11 -7.84 10.78
C PRO A 291 2.94 -7.45 11.69
N GLN A 292 2.96 -6.23 12.25
CA GLN A 292 1.90 -5.75 13.14
C GLN A 292 0.57 -5.52 12.40
N ALA A 293 0.65 -5.06 11.13
CA ALA A 293 -0.54 -4.90 10.30
C ALA A 293 -1.20 -6.27 10.00
N LEU A 294 -0.41 -7.30 9.72
CA LEU A 294 -0.89 -8.67 9.51
C LEU A 294 -1.44 -9.30 10.80
N GLU A 295 -0.84 -9.03 11.97
CA GLU A 295 -1.37 -9.44 13.27
C GLU A 295 -2.77 -8.87 13.51
N LEU A 296 -2.98 -7.58 13.19
CA LEU A 296 -4.30 -6.97 13.29
C LEU A 296 -5.30 -7.63 12.33
N ALA A 297 -4.90 -7.90 11.08
CA ALA A 297 -5.76 -8.62 10.14
C ALA A 297 -6.12 -10.02 10.65
N ALA A 298 -5.15 -10.76 11.20
CA ALA A 298 -5.35 -12.09 11.76
C ALA A 298 -6.22 -12.10 13.03
N SER A 299 -6.36 -10.97 13.72
CA SER A 299 -7.21 -10.87 14.92
C SER A 299 -8.71 -10.95 14.60
N GLY A 300 -9.12 -10.78 13.34
CA GLY A 300 -10.52 -10.72 12.91
C GLY A 300 -11.26 -9.43 13.31
N GLN A 301 -10.56 -8.42 13.82
CA GLN A 301 -11.16 -7.13 14.19
C GLN A 301 -11.36 -6.20 12.98
N VAL A 302 -10.78 -6.53 11.84
CA VAL A 302 -10.79 -5.75 10.59
C VAL A 302 -11.21 -6.64 9.42
N ASP A 303 -11.73 -6.01 8.37
CA ASP A 303 -12.20 -6.70 7.16
C ASP A 303 -11.61 -6.03 5.90
N PRO A 304 -10.32 -6.27 5.59
CA PRO A 304 -9.68 -5.70 4.39
C PRO A 304 -10.31 -6.19 3.08
N GLY A 305 -10.98 -7.34 3.10
CA GLY A 305 -11.68 -7.89 1.93
C GLY A 305 -12.84 -7.03 1.44
N ARG A 306 -13.45 -6.23 2.30
CA ARG A 306 -14.58 -5.35 1.94
C ARG A 306 -14.21 -4.25 0.93
N VAL A 307 -12.93 -3.93 0.80
CA VAL A 307 -12.42 -2.95 -0.18
C VAL A 307 -12.24 -3.58 -1.58
N VAL A 308 -12.20 -4.91 -1.67
CA VAL A 308 -12.04 -5.62 -2.94
C VAL A 308 -13.25 -5.37 -3.83
N SER A 309 -13.03 -4.72 -4.98
CA SER A 309 -14.10 -4.32 -5.91
C SER A 309 -14.42 -5.35 -6.98
N GLY A 310 -13.64 -6.41 -7.07
CA GLY A 310 -13.82 -7.54 -7.98
C GLY A 310 -12.61 -8.46 -7.96
N VAL A 311 -12.86 -9.74 -8.28
CA VAL A 311 -11.82 -10.75 -8.43
C VAL A 311 -11.80 -11.17 -9.89
N PHE A 312 -10.64 -11.14 -10.51
CA PHE A 312 -10.41 -11.38 -11.93
C PHE A 312 -9.33 -12.45 -12.13
N ASP A 313 -9.38 -13.13 -13.26
CA ASP A 313 -8.32 -14.04 -13.66
C ASP A 313 -7.02 -13.28 -13.97
N TRP A 314 -5.88 -13.91 -13.70
CA TRP A 314 -4.55 -13.35 -13.95
C TRP A 314 -4.37 -12.85 -15.39
N GLU A 315 -4.92 -13.57 -16.34
CA GLU A 315 -4.85 -13.24 -17.77
C GLU A 315 -5.61 -11.95 -18.13
N GLN A 316 -6.56 -11.52 -17.31
CA GLN A 316 -7.34 -10.29 -17.52
C GLN A 316 -6.60 -9.00 -17.07
N LEU A 317 -5.40 -9.13 -16.47
CA LEU A 317 -4.60 -7.97 -16.03
C LEU A 317 -4.47 -6.88 -17.12
N PRO A 318 -4.07 -7.17 -18.38
CA PRO A 318 -3.93 -6.14 -19.41
C PRO A 318 -5.23 -5.38 -19.72
N GLU A 319 -6.37 -6.05 -19.61
CA GLU A 319 -7.69 -5.52 -19.96
C GLU A 319 -8.31 -4.70 -18.82
N VAL A 320 -8.24 -5.23 -17.60
CA VAL A 320 -8.90 -4.65 -16.41
C VAL A 320 -8.07 -3.53 -15.78
N LEU A 321 -6.74 -3.64 -15.78
CA LEU A 321 -5.86 -2.68 -15.12
C LEU A 321 -6.01 -1.23 -15.64
N PRO A 322 -6.26 -0.94 -16.94
CA PRO A 322 -6.52 0.39 -17.45
C PRO A 322 -7.91 0.95 -17.10
N GLU A 323 -8.82 0.11 -16.58
CA GLU A 323 -10.16 0.52 -16.15
C GLU A 323 -10.14 1.11 -14.75
N ARG A 324 -11.22 1.81 -14.39
CA ARG A 324 -11.32 2.42 -13.07
C ARG A 324 -12.02 1.47 -12.10
N HIS A 325 -11.27 0.89 -11.21
CA HIS A 325 -11.74 0.08 -10.09
C HIS A 325 -11.24 0.65 -8.77
N LEU A 326 -11.91 0.35 -7.66
CA LEU A 326 -11.42 0.73 -6.33
C LEU A 326 -10.19 -0.11 -5.96
N LYS A 327 -10.35 -1.44 -5.91
CA LYS A 327 -9.27 -2.40 -5.62
C LYS A 327 -9.61 -3.74 -6.27
N PRO A 328 -9.33 -3.90 -7.56
CA PRO A 328 -9.46 -5.19 -8.24
C PRO A 328 -8.36 -6.13 -7.76
N VAL A 329 -8.68 -7.40 -7.61
CA VAL A 329 -7.72 -8.45 -7.24
C VAL A 329 -7.63 -9.45 -8.37
N PHE A 330 -6.41 -9.80 -8.75
CA PHE A 330 -6.10 -10.76 -9.80
C PHE A 330 -5.54 -12.03 -9.19
N VAL A 331 -6.09 -13.17 -9.57
CA VAL A 331 -5.74 -14.49 -9.02
C VAL A 331 -5.35 -15.46 -10.13
N ARG A 332 -4.49 -16.43 -9.79
CA ARG A 332 -4.09 -17.50 -10.70
C ARG A 332 -4.94 -18.74 -10.48
N ALA A 333 -5.53 -19.26 -11.55
CA ALA A 333 -6.33 -20.49 -11.49
C ALA A 333 -5.49 -21.74 -11.16
N ASP A 334 -4.23 -21.76 -11.58
CA ASP A 334 -3.27 -22.86 -11.39
C ASP A 334 -2.58 -22.84 -10.00
N GLN A 335 -2.80 -21.79 -9.24
CA GLN A 335 -2.27 -21.59 -7.88
C GLN A 335 -3.44 -21.45 -6.90
N PRO A 336 -4.24 -22.53 -6.62
CA PRO A 336 -5.43 -22.39 -5.79
C PRO A 336 -5.05 -21.79 -4.44
N VAL A 337 -5.71 -20.69 -4.13
CA VAL A 337 -5.69 -20.08 -2.82
C VAL A 337 -6.29 -21.12 -1.87
N GLY A 338 -5.47 -21.78 -1.05
CA GLY A 338 -5.93 -22.84 -0.16
C GLY A 338 -7.11 -22.35 0.69
N ARG A 339 -8.17 -23.19 0.75
CA ARG A 339 -9.32 -22.97 1.63
C ARG A 339 -8.94 -23.15 3.08
#